data_cbbdb07ed9d8acfd1d9994bf242c9763
#
_entry.id   cbbdb07ed9d8acfd1d9994bf242c9763
#
_cell.length_a   1.000
_cell.length_b   1.000
_cell.length_c   1.000
_cell.angle_alpha   90.00
_cell.angle_beta   90.00
_cell.angle_gamma   90.00
#
_symmetry.space_group_name_H-M   'P 1'
#
loop_
_entity.id
_entity.type
_entity.pdbx_description
1 polymer ?
#
loop_
_entity_poly.entity_id
_entity_poly.type
_entity_poly.pdbx_seq_one_letter_code
_entity_poly.pdbx_strand_id
1 'polypeptide(L)'
;MRFTPLVIAATSVALVSPIVAHADSTTPAASAAPAAPGVSVPGGRYEHPVALTFRTEPGTTVRYTLDGTTPTRHSRAHSPGRPLRITEDTNVTAVAFHGNRASTPVSYGYLVRTREKPVARLVVMSDVHVGSHESSDRKYESFFDTIGSIFPRPDAILSNGDMINDNGDGRGPDHRIVSEIFRANLARKGMTDTQLLISNGNHDASLTAIREGYPASWFPDSGGGYYESTVNGIHLLTVNTETYNSSTAQRTWLKSRLTELTSDPARAHTPVLVQGHRPTTGTTMDGQQASNPRLAEDLGAFPQAILFSGHSHLNLNDDRSIHQRDFTSVNDGSMSYVEVDHGYQAVTETGLANRFETPTAQALFVEVYKDRTEIARVNMAADKHDIYTDGKWSASWQPPYASAGTLSGATWTVRLKGSTDQEIKDNFRYTEAGRNTVAPRFTSRTPLTVVPGATEGSTALRIAQAEDDQMVHHYDVAVTDAATGAPVVSSKVLADYTFMPRPNTLDIPVPDAAPAGRYAARVVAVDAYGNASPAVTLAFDK
;
A
#
# COMPACT_ATOMS: atom_id res chain seq x y z
N MET A 1 6.11 33.35 -52.57
CA MET A 1 4.80 33.08 -53.23
C MET A 1 3.72 33.26 -52.17
N ARG A 2 2.86 34.26 -52.41
CA ARG A 2 1.73 34.60 -51.52
C ARG A 2 0.53 33.77 -51.94
N PHE A 3 -0.11 33.04 -51.01
CA PHE A 3 -1.42 32.43 -51.26
C PHE A 3 -2.50 33.21 -50.52
N THR A 4 -3.48 33.65 -51.28
CA THR A 4 -4.70 34.37 -50.89
C THR A 4 -5.78 33.34 -50.52
N PRO A 5 -6.59 33.52 -49.49
CA PRO A 5 -7.69 32.59 -49.17
C PRO A 5 -8.95 32.92 -50.01
N LEU A 6 -9.55 31.87 -50.52
CA LEU A 6 -10.82 31.88 -51.25
C LEU A 6 -11.98 31.83 -50.27
N VAL A 7 -12.85 32.84 -50.30
CA VAL A 7 -14.10 32.88 -49.52
C VAL A 7 -15.20 32.24 -50.38
N ILE A 8 -15.83 31.19 -49.89
CA ILE A 8 -17.03 30.58 -50.47
C ILE A 8 -18.25 30.99 -49.63
N ALA A 9 -19.13 31.76 -50.22
CA ALA A 9 -20.42 32.13 -49.66
C ALA A 9 -21.43 30.99 -49.90
N ALA A 10 -22.01 30.45 -48.81
CA ALA A 10 -23.10 29.48 -48.90
C ALA A 10 -24.44 30.18 -48.68
N THR A 11 -25.29 30.11 -49.69
CA THR A 11 -26.68 30.59 -49.69
C THR A 11 -27.57 29.53 -49.02
N SER A 12 -28.24 29.89 -47.93
CA SER A 12 -29.19 29.05 -47.24
C SER A 12 -30.60 29.20 -47.83
N VAL A 13 -31.16 28.09 -48.31
CA VAL A 13 -32.56 27.97 -48.68
C VAL A 13 -33.32 27.41 -47.49
N ALA A 14 -34.28 28.17 -46.97
CA ALA A 14 -35.16 27.76 -45.90
C ALA A 14 -36.30 26.88 -46.44
N LEU A 15 -36.34 25.62 -46.08
CA LEU A 15 -37.48 24.73 -46.26
C LEU A 15 -38.33 24.76 -44.99
N VAL A 16 -39.56 25.23 -45.10
CA VAL A 16 -40.58 25.19 -44.05
C VAL A 16 -41.27 23.82 -44.12
N SER A 17 -41.07 22.97 -43.12
CA SER A 17 -41.85 21.73 -42.91
C SER A 17 -42.82 21.89 -41.77
N PRO A 18 -44.02 21.27 -41.84
CA PRO A 18 -45.05 21.45 -40.83
C PRO A 18 -44.69 20.74 -39.53
N ILE A 19 -44.90 21.44 -38.40
CA ILE A 19 -44.75 20.94 -37.06
C ILE A 19 -45.89 19.96 -36.78
N VAL A 20 -45.53 18.65 -36.70
CA VAL A 20 -46.41 17.64 -36.05
C VAL A 20 -46.04 17.65 -34.58
N ALA A 21 -46.93 18.11 -33.75
CA ALA A 21 -46.78 18.03 -32.30
C ALA A 21 -46.82 16.55 -31.85
N HIS A 22 -45.63 16.00 -31.59
CA HIS A 22 -45.55 14.77 -30.82
C HIS A 22 -45.64 15.15 -29.35
N ALA A 23 -46.59 14.55 -28.65
CA ALA A 23 -46.67 14.61 -27.20
C ALA A 23 -45.39 13.94 -26.64
N ASP A 24 -44.48 14.73 -26.08
CA ASP A 24 -43.35 14.25 -25.32
C ASP A 24 -43.88 13.45 -24.12
N SER A 25 -43.79 12.13 -24.24
CA SER A 25 -43.76 11.26 -23.06
C SER A 25 -42.43 11.53 -22.36
N THR A 26 -42.40 12.47 -21.43
CA THR A 26 -41.29 12.69 -20.51
C THR A 26 -41.13 11.45 -19.66
N THR A 27 -40.36 10.49 -20.12
CA THR A 27 -39.76 9.49 -19.24
C THR A 27 -38.95 10.29 -18.21
N PRO A 28 -39.20 10.16 -16.90
CA PRO A 28 -38.38 10.90 -15.92
C PRO A 28 -36.94 10.53 -16.16
N ALA A 29 -36.10 11.51 -16.45
CA ALA A 29 -34.68 11.29 -16.54
C ALA A 29 -34.24 10.54 -15.29
N ALA A 30 -33.59 9.39 -15.45
CA ALA A 30 -33.10 8.62 -14.32
C ALA A 30 -32.19 9.56 -13.51
N SER A 31 -32.70 10.01 -12.36
CA SER A 31 -32.03 10.99 -11.52
C SER A 31 -30.61 10.47 -11.19
N ALA A 32 -29.58 11.28 -11.44
CA ALA A 32 -28.17 10.91 -11.26
C ALA A 32 -27.84 10.41 -9.83
N ALA A 33 -26.80 9.62 -9.66
CA ALA A 33 -26.28 9.27 -8.34
C ALA A 33 -25.86 10.55 -7.59
N PRO A 34 -26.01 10.62 -6.26
CA PRO A 34 -25.59 11.78 -5.49
C PRO A 34 -24.08 11.98 -5.59
N ALA A 35 -23.60 13.21 -5.40
CA ALA A 35 -22.18 13.49 -5.33
C ALA A 35 -21.54 12.80 -4.11
N ALA A 36 -20.26 12.44 -4.23
CA ALA A 36 -19.50 11.88 -3.12
C ALA A 36 -19.40 12.90 -1.96
N PRO A 37 -19.48 12.46 -0.69
CA PRO A 37 -19.43 13.38 0.45
C PRO A 37 -18.05 14.00 0.61
N GLY A 38 -17.99 15.31 0.79
CA GLY A 38 -16.77 16.01 1.21
C GLY A 38 -16.62 16.00 2.73
N VAL A 39 -15.43 16.29 3.22
CA VAL A 39 -15.10 16.36 4.66
C VAL A 39 -14.79 17.79 5.10
N SER A 40 -15.05 18.13 6.38
CA SER A 40 -14.72 19.44 6.95
C SER A 40 -13.23 19.59 7.24
N VAL A 41 -12.54 18.48 7.51
CA VAL A 41 -11.11 18.42 7.80
C VAL A 41 -10.52 17.36 6.86
N PRO A 42 -9.54 17.70 6.01
CA PRO A 42 -8.94 16.74 5.07
C PRO A 42 -8.21 15.61 5.82
N GLY A 43 -7.94 14.48 5.12
CA GLY A 43 -7.01 13.47 5.59
C GLY A 43 -5.62 14.07 5.82
N GLY A 44 -4.85 13.48 6.71
CA GLY A 44 -3.51 13.95 7.03
C GLY A 44 -3.09 13.67 8.47
N ARG A 45 -2.02 14.32 8.93
CA ARG A 45 -1.47 14.18 10.27
C ARG A 45 -1.90 15.33 11.20
N TYR A 46 -2.32 14.98 12.39
CA TYR A 46 -2.83 15.92 13.40
C TYR A 46 -2.20 15.66 14.77
N GLU A 47 -1.93 16.71 15.54
CA GLU A 47 -1.36 16.64 16.90
C GLU A 47 -2.45 16.65 18.00
N HIS A 48 -3.70 16.53 17.60
CA HIS A 48 -4.88 16.50 18.48
C HIS A 48 -6.03 15.77 17.82
N PRO A 49 -7.01 15.30 18.60
CA PRO A 49 -8.20 14.67 18.04
C PRO A 49 -8.91 15.56 17.02
N VAL A 50 -9.36 14.95 15.92
CA VAL A 50 -10.04 15.64 14.82
C VAL A 50 -11.56 15.55 15.03
N ALA A 51 -12.25 16.68 14.88
CA ALA A 51 -13.71 16.76 14.85
C ALA A 51 -14.18 16.88 13.40
N LEU A 52 -14.64 15.75 12.83
CA LEU A 52 -14.96 15.60 11.42
C LEU A 52 -16.46 15.69 11.18
N THR A 53 -16.87 16.53 10.21
CA THR A 53 -18.24 16.53 9.66
C THR A 53 -18.21 16.29 8.16
N PHE A 54 -19.31 15.79 7.60
CA PHE A 54 -19.43 15.58 6.17
C PHE A 54 -20.27 16.69 5.53
N ARG A 55 -19.89 17.08 4.31
CA ARG A 55 -20.66 17.97 3.43
C ARG A 55 -21.27 17.11 2.33
N THR A 56 -22.55 17.29 2.09
CA THR A 56 -23.30 16.49 1.11
C THR A 56 -24.47 17.30 0.56
N GLU A 57 -25.06 16.83 -0.52
CA GLU A 57 -26.25 17.43 -1.13
C GLU A 57 -27.49 17.32 -0.20
N PRO A 58 -28.42 18.28 -0.26
CA PRO A 58 -29.69 18.19 0.48
C PRO A 58 -30.44 16.89 0.17
N GLY A 59 -31.06 16.31 1.19
CA GLY A 59 -31.84 15.07 1.06
C GLY A 59 -31.02 13.80 1.01
N THR A 60 -29.68 13.88 1.18
CA THR A 60 -28.79 12.72 1.25
C THR A 60 -28.47 12.34 2.68
N THR A 61 -28.21 11.05 2.91
CA THR A 61 -27.69 10.52 4.18
C THR A 61 -26.28 10.01 3.96
N VAL A 62 -25.30 10.52 4.70
CA VAL A 62 -23.93 9.98 4.68
C VAL A 62 -23.85 8.78 5.61
N ARG A 63 -23.37 7.66 5.06
CA ARG A 63 -22.98 6.46 5.82
C ARG A 63 -21.45 6.36 5.81
N TYR A 64 -20.86 5.88 6.90
CA TYR A 64 -19.41 5.78 7.03
C TYR A 64 -18.97 4.54 7.80
N THR A 65 -17.71 4.15 7.57
CA THR A 65 -16.95 3.13 8.29
C THR A 65 -15.65 3.73 8.80
N LEU A 66 -15.02 3.09 9.78
CA LEU A 66 -13.74 3.53 10.37
C LEU A 66 -12.61 2.49 10.18
N ASP A 67 -12.89 1.44 9.46
CA ASP A 67 -12.02 0.30 9.20
C ASP A 67 -11.60 0.17 7.73
N GLY A 68 -11.93 1.17 6.90
CA GLY A 68 -11.64 1.19 5.48
C GLY A 68 -12.60 0.36 4.60
N THR A 69 -13.58 -0.34 5.18
CA THR A 69 -14.58 -1.07 4.38
C THR A 69 -15.54 -0.12 3.66
N THR A 70 -16.11 -0.57 2.54
CA THR A 70 -17.11 0.20 1.80
C THR A 70 -18.40 0.34 2.61
N PRO A 71 -18.89 1.57 2.92
CA PRO A 71 -20.15 1.78 3.64
C PRO A 71 -21.35 1.25 2.88
N THR A 72 -22.23 0.57 3.59
CA THR A 72 -23.54 0.10 3.10
C THR A 72 -24.67 0.96 3.69
N ARG A 73 -25.91 0.71 3.28
CA ARG A 73 -27.10 1.35 3.89
C ARG A 73 -27.26 1.05 5.38
N HIS A 74 -26.64 -0.01 5.86
CA HIS A 74 -26.70 -0.44 7.26
C HIS A 74 -25.51 0.08 8.08
N SER A 75 -24.50 0.65 7.44
CA SER A 75 -23.36 1.27 8.13
C SER A 75 -23.81 2.49 8.95
N ARG A 76 -22.96 2.95 9.87
CA ARG A 76 -23.25 4.09 10.75
C ARG A 76 -23.63 5.33 9.93
N ALA A 77 -24.73 6.00 10.33
CA ALA A 77 -25.13 7.25 9.71
C ALA A 77 -24.46 8.43 10.41
N HIS A 78 -23.98 9.39 9.63
CA HIS A 78 -23.56 10.68 10.18
C HIS A 78 -24.79 11.50 10.56
N SER A 79 -24.77 12.06 11.78
CA SER A 79 -25.81 12.97 12.25
C SER A 79 -25.35 14.41 12.02
N PRO A 80 -26.07 15.21 11.21
CA PRO A 80 -25.76 16.62 11.06
C PRO A 80 -25.67 17.33 12.42
N GLY A 81 -24.64 18.18 12.60
CA GLY A 81 -24.40 18.89 13.86
C GLY A 81 -23.71 18.08 14.96
N ARG A 82 -23.40 16.80 14.75
CA ARG A 82 -22.59 15.98 15.67
C ARG A 82 -21.32 15.52 14.96
N PRO A 83 -20.17 16.21 15.18
CA PRO A 83 -18.91 15.81 14.58
C PRO A 83 -18.50 14.40 14.99
N LEU A 84 -17.97 13.62 14.04
CA LEU A 84 -17.28 12.38 14.31
C LEU A 84 -15.92 12.72 14.94
N ARG A 85 -15.62 12.16 16.10
CA ARG A 85 -14.34 12.38 16.77
C ARG A 85 -13.36 11.27 16.40
N ILE A 86 -12.26 11.65 15.78
CA ILE A 86 -11.14 10.78 15.45
C ILE A 86 -10.04 11.03 16.49
N THR A 87 -9.69 10.02 17.27
CA THR A 87 -8.75 10.11 18.40
C THR A 87 -7.48 9.30 18.21
N GLU A 88 -7.45 8.46 17.18
CA GLU A 88 -6.36 7.54 16.84
C GLU A 88 -6.24 7.40 15.33
N ASP A 89 -5.21 6.74 14.85
CA ASP A 89 -5.00 6.47 13.43
C ASP A 89 -6.20 5.73 12.84
N THR A 90 -6.81 6.31 11.82
CA THR A 90 -8.13 5.85 11.34
C THR A 90 -8.29 6.11 9.84
N ASN A 91 -8.78 5.11 9.11
CA ASN A 91 -9.37 5.29 7.78
C ASN A 91 -10.85 5.59 7.89
N VAL A 92 -11.29 6.73 7.39
CA VAL A 92 -12.71 7.09 7.31
C VAL A 92 -13.16 6.91 5.87
N THR A 93 -14.04 5.95 5.62
CA THR A 93 -14.69 5.77 4.31
C THR A 93 -16.13 6.21 4.38
N ALA A 94 -16.61 6.96 3.38
CA ALA A 94 -17.94 7.53 3.37
C ALA A 94 -18.64 7.39 2.01
N VAL A 95 -19.97 7.20 2.06
CA VAL A 95 -20.88 7.13 0.90
C VAL A 95 -22.10 7.96 1.18
N ALA A 96 -22.54 8.79 0.24
CA ALA A 96 -23.83 9.49 0.30
C ALA A 96 -24.93 8.64 -0.35
N PHE A 97 -26.06 8.50 0.34
CA PHE A 97 -27.24 7.78 -0.14
C PHE A 97 -28.42 8.74 -0.34
N HIS A 98 -29.06 8.68 -1.50
CA HIS A 98 -30.31 9.36 -1.78
C HIS A 98 -31.32 8.34 -2.32
N GLY A 99 -32.33 8.00 -1.52
CA GLY A 99 -33.22 6.88 -1.82
C GLY A 99 -32.44 5.60 -2.07
N ASN A 100 -32.59 4.98 -3.24
CA ASN A 100 -31.88 3.73 -3.61
C ASN A 100 -30.51 3.94 -4.27
N ARG A 101 -30.07 5.18 -4.41
CA ARG A 101 -28.82 5.51 -5.10
C ARG A 101 -27.71 5.82 -4.12
N ALA A 102 -26.52 5.43 -4.47
CA ALA A 102 -25.30 5.66 -3.71
C ALA A 102 -24.30 6.47 -4.56
N SER A 103 -23.57 7.35 -3.92
CA SER A 103 -22.39 7.97 -4.54
C SER A 103 -21.25 6.95 -4.71
N THR A 104 -20.21 7.32 -5.45
CA THR A 104 -18.91 6.69 -5.30
C THR A 104 -18.43 6.84 -3.86
N PRO A 105 -17.77 5.82 -3.28
CA PRO A 105 -17.15 5.93 -1.97
C PRO A 105 -15.94 6.86 -2.01
N VAL A 106 -15.63 7.52 -0.89
CA VAL A 106 -14.42 8.30 -0.66
C VAL A 106 -13.76 7.85 0.63
N SER A 107 -12.43 7.81 0.65
CA SER A 107 -11.65 7.37 1.81
C SER A 107 -10.62 8.43 2.20
N TYR A 108 -10.42 8.60 3.51
CA TYR A 108 -9.49 9.58 4.09
C TYR A 108 -8.72 8.91 5.23
N GLY A 109 -7.41 9.00 5.21
CA GLY A 109 -6.55 8.57 6.32
C GLY A 109 -6.28 9.71 7.30
N TYR A 110 -6.41 9.44 8.57
CA TYR A 110 -6.07 10.37 9.66
C TYR A 110 -5.01 9.74 10.53
N LEU A 111 -3.87 10.41 10.65
CA LEU A 111 -2.81 10.08 11.60
C LEU A 111 -2.94 11.04 12.78
N VAL A 112 -3.32 10.51 13.95
CA VAL A 112 -3.51 11.31 15.16
C VAL A 112 -2.36 11.04 16.11
N ARG A 113 -1.51 12.02 16.30
CA ARG A 113 -0.31 11.95 17.11
C ARG A 113 -0.46 12.69 18.43
N THR A 114 0.42 12.41 19.36
CA THR A 114 0.57 13.21 20.58
C THR A 114 1.22 14.55 20.26
N ARG A 115 1.15 15.51 21.19
CA ARG A 115 1.84 16.81 21.07
C ARG A 115 3.36 16.71 21.18
N GLU A 116 3.90 15.53 21.48
CA GLU A 116 5.33 15.31 21.50
C GLU A 116 5.91 15.51 20.11
N LYS A 117 6.97 16.30 20.01
CA LYS A 117 7.64 16.52 18.73
C LYS A 117 8.63 15.39 18.47
N PRO A 118 8.57 14.73 17.31
CA PRO A 118 9.59 13.79 16.90
C PRO A 118 10.95 14.50 16.73
N VAL A 119 12.02 13.77 16.95
CA VAL A 119 13.40 14.20 16.66
C VAL A 119 13.60 14.30 15.15
N ALA A 120 13.08 13.31 14.41
CA ALA A 120 13.14 13.30 12.95
C ALA A 120 11.85 12.74 12.35
N ARG A 121 11.49 13.23 11.16
CA ARG A 121 10.43 12.74 10.28
C ARG A 121 11.02 12.28 8.96
N LEU A 122 10.81 11.03 8.64
CA LEU A 122 11.35 10.41 7.45
C LEU A 122 10.21 9.82 6.62
N VAL A 123 10.38 9.79 5.31
CA VAL A 123 9.56 8.99 4.40
C VAL A 123 10.46 7.94 3.79
N VAL A 124 10.02 6.67 3.78
CA VAL A 124 10.80 5.56 3.27
C VAL A 124 10.04 4.88 2.14
N MET A 125 10.69 4.65 1.01
CA MET A 125 10.10 4.04 -0.17
C MET A 125 11.15 3.32 -1.00
N SER A 126 10.72 2.44 -1.91
CA SER A 126 11.56 1.71 -2.86
C SER A 126 10.80 1.29 -4.11
N ASP A 127 11.46 0.58 -4.99
CA ASP A 127 10.87 -0.22 -6.05
C ASP A 127 9.92 0.59 -6.95
N VAL A 128 10.38 1.73 -7.45
CA VAL A 128 9.58 2.57 -8.35
C VAL A 128 9.63 2.05 -9.77
N HIS A 129 10.78 1.49 -10.19
CA HIS A 129 10.96 0.90 -11.50
C HIS A 129 10.58 1.84 -12.66
N VAL A 130 11.07 3.08 -12.64
CA VAL A 130 10.87 4.01 -13.75
C VAL A 130 11.35 3.36 -15.04
N GLY A 131 10.48 3.41 -16.06
CA GLY A 131 10.73 2.76 -17.35
C GLY A 131 10.15 1.36 -17.47
N SER A 132 9.59 0.74 -16.40
CA SER A 132 8.91 -0.55 -16.51
C SER A 132 7.54 -0.43 -17.16
N HIS A 133 6.79 0.63 -16.80
CA HIS A 133 5.47 0.92 -17.34
C HIS A 133 5.08 2.39 -17.08
N GLU A 134 4.13 2.91 -17.85
CA GLU A 134 3.72 4.32 -17.82
C GLU A 134 3.16 4.80 -16.47
N SER A 135 2.68 3.90 -15.61
CA SER A 135 2.12 4.27 -14.30
C SER A 135 3.19 4.58 -13.26
N SER A 136 4.45 4.15 -13.43
CA SER A 136 5.52 4.36 -12.45
C SER A 136 5.77 5.85 -12.20
N ASP A 137 5.88 6.65 -13.27
CA ASP A 137 6.15 8.08 -13.17
C ASP A 137 5.01 8.84 -12.47
N ARG A 138 3.76 8.43 -12.74
CA ARG A 138 2.56 9.04 -12.16
C ARG A 138 2.41 8.78 -10.67
N LYS A 139 2.88 7.62 -10.20
CA LYS A 139 2.89 7.30 -8.77
C LYS A 139 3.80 8.22 -7.98
N TYR A 140 4.87 8.73 -8.57
CA TYR A 140 5.70 9.76 -7.95
C TYR A 140 4.94 11.06 -7.69
N GLU A 141 4.06 11.49 -8.59
CA GLU A 141 3.25 12.69 -8.36
C GLU A 141 2.34 12.49 -7.14
N SER A 142 1.64 11.36 -7.07
CA SER A 142 0.82 10.98 -5.91
C SER A 142 1.64 10.88 -4.63
N PHE A 143 2.84 10.32 -4.69
CA PHE A 143 3.76 10.21 -3.58
C PHE A 143 4.08 11.59 -2.97
N PHE A 144 4.52 12.55 -3.78
CA PHE A 144 4.84 13.89 -3.31
C PHE A 144 3.62 14.67 -2.84
N ASP A 145 2.45 14.45 -3.43
CA ASP A 145 1.20 15.06 -2.98
C ASP A 145 0.78 14.52 -1.61
N THR A 146 0.92 13.22 -1.40
CA THR A 146 0.64 12.56 -0.13
C THR A 146 1.63 13.00 0.96
N ILE A 147 2.93 13.08 0.67
CA ILE A 147 3.92 13.66 1.60
C ILE A 147 3.49 15.07 1.99
N GLY A 148 3.13 15.91 1.02
CA GLY A 148 2.70 17.29 1.28
C GLY A 148 1.50 17.40 2.21
N SER A 149 0.64 16.39 2.29
CA SER A 149 -0.52 16.36 3.18
C SER A 149 -0.23 15.79 4.58
N ILE A 150 0.71 14.83 4.69
CA ILE A 150 1.02 14.14 5.95
C ILE A 150 2.25 14.75 6.64
N PHE A 151 3.35 14.84 5.92
CA PHE A 151 4.60 15.46 6.38
C PHE A 151 4.98 16.60 5.42
N PRO A 152 4.41 17.81 5.58
CA PRO A 152 4.63 18.90 4.62
C PRO A 152 6.12 19.23 4.36
N ARG A 153 6.99 18.90 5.29
CA ARG A 153 8.45 19.03 5.17
C ARG A 153 9.09 17.92 5.99
N PRO A 154 9.25 16.71 5.43
CA PRO A 154 10.01 15.67 6.09
C PRO A 154 11.49 16.08 6.14
N ASP A 155 12.20 15.61 7.15
CA ASP A 155 13.64 15.88 7.29
C ASP A 155 14.43 15.12 6.23
N ALA A 156 13.99 13.89 5.89
CA ALA A 156 14.57 13.11 4.78
C ALA A 156 13.54 12.21 4.08
N ILE A 157 13.84 11.89 2.82
CA ILE A 157 13.24 10.81 2.05
C ILE A 157 14.33 9.76 1.84
N LEU A 158 14.06 8.52 2.23
CA LEU A 158 14.93 7.37 2.04
C LEU A 158 14.39 6.57 0.87
N SER A 159 15.25 6.31 -0.12
CA SER A 159 14.91 5.50 -1.29
C SER A 159 15.76 4.23 -1.27
N ASN A 160 15.12 3.10 -1.03
CA ASN A 160 15.79 1.82 -0.81
C ASN A 160 15.99 1.01 -2.08
N GLY A 161 16.40 1.67 -3.17
CA GLY A 161 16.80 1.01 -4.42
C GLY A 161 15.66 0.77 -5.41
N ASP A 162 16.03 0.21 -6.55
CA ASP A 162 15.16 -0.08 -7.70
C ASP A 162 14.37 1.15 -8.17
N MET A 163 15.10 2.25 -8.34
CA MET A 163 14.55 3.52 -8.82
C MET A 163 14.20 3.46 -10.30
N ILE A 164 14.97 2.69 -11.07
CA ILE A 164 14.78 2.43 -12.50
C ILE A 164 14.55 0.93 -12.73
N ASN A 165 14.22 0.54 -13.96
CA ASN A 165 14.00 -0.86 -14.32
C ASN A 165 15.03 -1.34 -15.34
N ASP A 166 16.32 -1.38 -14.96
CA ASP A 166 17.38 -1.96 -15.79
C ASP A 166 17.46 -3.47 -15.54
N ASN A 167 17.25 -4.25 -16.58
CA ASN A 167 17.43 -5.71 -16.58
C ASN A 167 18.68 -6.11 -17.37
N GLY A 168 19.68 -5.23 -17.47
CA GLY A 168 20.88 -5.38 -18.28
C GLY A 168 20.69 -4.87 -19.71
N ASP A 169 19.67 -4.06 -19.96
CA ASP A 169 19.34 -3.49 -21.26
C ASP A 169 19.84 -2.03 -21.44
N GLY A 170 20.64 -1.54 -20.48
CA GLY A 170 21.35 -0.27 -20.61
C GLY A 170 20.53 0.96 -20.20
N ARG A 171 19.56 0.82 -19.30
CA ARG A 171 18.69 1.90 -18.82
C ARG A 171 19.30 2.80 -17.75
N GLY A 172 20.59 2.65 -17.43
CA GLY A 172 21.30 3.50 -16.47
C GLY A 172 21.04 5.01 -16.64
N PRO A 173 20.92 5.58 -17.87
CA PRO A 173 20.57 6.98 -18.08
C PRO A 173 19.20 7.40 -17.51
N ASP A 174 18.27 6.47 -17.24
CA ASP A 174 16.95 6.76 -16.68
C ASP A 174 17.03 7.32 -15.25
N HIS A 175 18.14 7.12 -14.52
CA HIS A 175 18.40 7.79 -13.24
C HIS A 175 18.33 9.32 -13.33
N ARG A 176 18.64 9.92 -14.48
CA ARG A 176 18.50 11.36 -14.70
C ARG A 176 17.03 11.76 -14.76
N ILE A 177 16.18 10.93 -15.38
CA ILE A 177 14.73 11.15 -15.42
C ILE A 177 14.17 11.14 -13.99
N VAL A 178 14.55 10.14 -13.20
CA VAL A 178 14.15 10.08 -11.77
C VAL A 178 14.63 11.31 -11.02
N SER A 179 15.88 11.73 -11.21
CA SER A 179 16.46 12.93 -10.57
C SER A 179 15.66 14.20 -10.93
N GLU A 180 15.25 14.35 -12.19
CA GLU A 180 14.44 15.47 -12.66
C GLU A 180 13.04 15.45 -12.02
N ILE A 181 12.37 14.28 -11.99
CA ILE A 181 11.07 14.09 -11.33
C ILE A 181 11.14 14.49 -9.85
N PHE A 182 12.15 14.02 -9.13
CA PHE A 182 12.33 14.36 -7.70
C PHE A 182 12.56 15.86 -7.50
N ARG A 183 13.49 16.46 -8.25
CA ARG A 183 13.80 17.90 -8.13
C ARG A 183 12.57 18.76 -8.43
N ALA A 184 11.82 18.44 -9.49
CA ALA A 184 10.62 19.17 -9.85
C ALA A 184 9.56 19.11 -8.75
N ASN A 185 9.32 17.91 -8.19
CA ASN A 185 8.33 17.71 -7.14
C ASN A 185 8.76 18.31 -5.79
N LEU A 186 10.02 18.16 -5.38
CA LEU A 186 10.55 18.81 -4.18
C LEU A 186 10.38 20.34 -4.27
N ALA A 187 10.70 20.94 -5.43
CA ALA A 187 10.50 22.37 -5.65
C ALA A 187 9.01 22.76 -5.64
N ARG A 188 8.16 22.01 -6.34
CA ARG A 188 6.69 22.22 -6.39
C ARG A 188 6.05 22.20 -5.00
N LYS A 189 6.55 21.37 -4.10
CA LYS A 189 6.03 21.21 -2.73
C LYS A 189 6.74 22.05 -1.69
N GLY A 190 7.76 22.82 -2.07
CA GLY A 190 8.56 23.61 -1.12
C GLY A 190 9.35 22.76 -0.13
N MET A 191 9.82 21.60 -0.59
CA MET A 191 10.59 20.61 0.20
C MET A 191 12.08 20.60 -0.20
N THR A 192 12.62 21.71 -0.67
CA THR A 192 14.00 21.80 -1.18
C THR A 192 15.07 21.53 -0.10
N ASP A 193 14.70 21.67 1.17
CA ASP A 193 15.59 21.40 2.32
C ASP A 193 15.51 19.93 2.80
N THR A 194 14.57 19.14 2.26
CA THR A 194 14.45 17.73 2.57
C THR A 194 15.64 16.96 1.98
N GLN A 195 16.34 16.20 2.81
CA GLN A 195 17.41 15.33 2.33
C GLN A 195 16.80 14.18 1.52
N LEU A 196 17.43 13.81 0.39
CA LEU A 196 17.14 12.55 -0.29
C LEU A 196 18.36 11.67 -0.18
N LEU A 197 18.17 10.44 0.33
CA LEU A 197 19.25 9.47 0.58
C LEU A 197 18.90 8.16 -0.11
N ILE A 198 19.74 7.73 -1.05
CA ILE A 198 19.48 6.62 -1.98
C ILE A 198 20.37 5.44 -1.63
N SER A 199 19.84 4.22 -1.55
CA SER A 199 20.60 2.99 -1.69
C SER A 199 20.47 2.44 -3.12
N ASN A 200 21.38 1.57 -3.55
CA ASN A 200 21.23 0.88 -4.82
C ASN A 200 20.39 -0.40 -4.66
N GLY A 201 19.64 -0.75 -5.71
CA GLY A 201 18.97 -2.03 -5.87
C GLY A 201 19.51 -2.81 -7.08
N ASN A 202 18.91 -3.97 -7.35
CA ASN A 202 19.38 -4.85 -8.42
C ASN A 202 18.98 -4.38 -9.84
N HIS A 203 17.97 -3.50 -9.94
CA HIS A 203 17.57 -2.89 -11.20
C HIS A 203 18.18 -1.50 -11.45
N ASP A 204 19.08 -1.03 -10.59
CA ASP A 204 19.69 0.31 -10.71
C ASP A 204 20.95 0.33 -11.60
N ALA A 205 21.08 -0.61 -12.52
CA ALA A 205 22.16 -0.74 -13.48
C ALA A 205 23.55 -0.85 -12.82
N SER A 206 24.09 0.24 -12.29
CA SER A 206 25.40 0.25 -11.65
C SER A 206 25.59 1.46 -10.72
N LEU A 207 26.54 1.35 -9.78
CA LEU A 207 26.91 2.49 -8.92
C LEU A 207 27.41 3.70 -9.73
N THR A 208 28.00 3.48 -10.91
CA THR A 208 28.44 4.55 -11.81
C THR A 208 27.23 5.28 -12.38
N ALA A 209 26.20 4.55 -12.84
CA ALA A 209 24.99 5.14 -13.37
C ALA A 209 24.25 5.96 -12.29
N ILE A 210 24.17 5.46 -11.05
CA ILE A 210 23.62 6.19 -9.90
C ILE A 210 24.39 7.51 -9.67
N ARG A 211 25.72 7.47 -9.59
CA ARG A 211 26.55 8.68 -9.39
C ARG A 211 26.41 9.70 -10.52
N GLU A 212 26.23 9.24 -11.75
CA GLU A 212 26.02 10.13 -12.91
C GLU A 212 24.58 10.68 -12.98
N GLY A 213 23.61 9.95 -12.45
CA GLY A 213 22.18 10.31 -12.47
C GLY A 213 21.77 11.26 -11.35
N TYR A 214 22.38 11.16 -10.18
CA TYR A 214 21.96 11.91 -8.98
C TYR A 214 23.03 12.89 -8.47
N PRO A 215 22.60 13.95 -7.73
CA PRO A 215 23.54 14.79 -6.97
C PRO A 215 24.34 13.95 -5.98
N ALA A 216 25.61 14.28 -5.78
CA ALA A 216 26.46 13.61 -4.79
C ALA A 216 25.90 13.69 -3.35
N SER A 217 25.08 14.68 -3.03
CA SER A 217 24.41 14.77 -1.72
C SER A 217 23.30 13.74 -1.51
N TRP A 218 22.78 13.14 -2.59
CA TRP A 218 21.75 12.10 -2.52
C TRP A 218 22.35 10.70 -2.42
N PHE A 219 23.56 10.55 -2.94
CA PHE A 219 24.33 9.30 -2.90
C PHE A 219 25.80 9.62 -2.57
N PRO A 220 26.12 9.99 -1.30
CA PRO A 220 27.45 10.44 -0.89
C PRO A 220 28.42 9.27 -0.66
N ASP A 221 28.39 8.30 -1.54
CA ASP A 221 29.19 7.09 -1.52
C ASP A 221 30.64 7.33 -1.93
N SER A 222 31.58 6.66 -1.27
CA SER A 222 33.02 6.74 -1.56
C SER A 222 33.53 5.65 -2.49
N GLY A 223 32.66 4.85 -3.11
CA GLY A 223 33.03 3.84 -4.10
C GLY A 223 32.35 2.49 -3.98
N GLY A 224 31.85 2.12 -2.81
CA GLY A 224 31.28 0.80 -2.54
C GLY A 224 29.75 0.73 -2.51
N GLY A 225 29.07 1.85 -2.68
CA GLY A 225 27.60 1.92 -2.56
C GLY A 225 27.12 1.94 -1.11
N TYR A 226 28.00 2.23 -0.14
CA TYR A 226 27.65 2.33 1.28
C TYR A 226 28.22 3.59 1.90
N TYR A 227 27.48 4.19 2.83
CA TYR A 227 27.86 5.46 3.46
C TYR A 227 27.05 5.73 4.72
N GLU A 228 27.44 6.75 5.48
CA GLU A 228 26.71 7.25 6.63
C GLU A 228 26.16 8.66 6.35
N SER A 229 24.98 8.91 6.84
CA SER A 229 24.34 10.22 6.88
C SER A 229 23.76 10.48 8.28
N THR A 230 23.44 11.74 8.57
CA THR A 230 22.81 12.12 9.82
C THR A 230 21.59 12.99 9.53
N VAL A 231 20.45 12.65 10.12
CA VAL A 231 19.21 13.42 10.03
C VAL A 231 18.79 13.85 11.43
N ASN A 232 18.92 15.13 11.75
CA ASN A 232 18.62 15.70 13.07
C ASN A 232 19.27 14.94 14.26
N GLY A 233 20.50 14.45 14.06
CA GLY A 233 21.25 13.68 15.07
C GLY A 233 20.92 12.17 15.10
N ILE A 234 19.99 11.71 14.28
CA ILE A 234 19.75 10.28 14.06
C ILE A 234 20.71 9.79 12.97
N HIS A 235 21.46 8.73 13.26
CA HIS A 235 22.41 8.15 12.31
C HIS A 235 21.70 7.18 11.37
N LEU A 236 21.99 7.30 10.08
CA LEU A 236 21.52 6.45 9.01
C LEU A 236 22.74 5.82 8.31
N LEU A 237 22.80 4.51 8.32
CA LEU A 237 23.83 3.72 7.64
C LEU A 237 23.24 3.10 6.37
N THR A 238 23.65 3.58 5.21
CA THR A 238 23.25 3.00 3.92
C THR A 238 24.18 1.86 3.57
N VAL A 239 23.63 0.69 3.22
CA VAL A 239 24.37 -0.49 2.82
C VAL A 239 24.04 -0.90 1.39
N ASN A 240 25.04 -1.38 0.66
CA ASN A 240 24.89 -2.00 -0.64
C ASN A 240 24.59 -3.49 -0.45
N THR A 241 23.33 -3.85 -0.48
CA THR A 241 22.88 -5.24 -0.26
C THR A 241 23.26 -6.18 -1.39
N GLU A 242 23.52 -5.66 -2.61
CA GLU A 242 23.88 -6.46 -3.78
C GLU A 242 25.29 -7.07 -3.66
N THR A 243 26.15 -6.43 -2.88
CA THR A 243 27.53 -6.89 -2.67
C THR A 243 27.86 -7.19 -1.20
N TYR A 244 26.92 -7.04 -0.27
CA TYR A 244 27.17 -7.11 1.16
C TYR A 244 27.81 -8.44 1.58
N ASN A 245 27.27 -9.56 1.11
CA ASN A 245 27.78 -10.89 1.48
C ASN A 245 29.24 -11.14 1.07
N SER A 246 29.73 -10.48 0.04
CA SER A 246 31.10 -10.62 -0.49
C SER A 246 32.06 -9.51 -0.07
N SER A 247 31.55 -8.37 0.43
CA SER A 247 32.36 -7.19 0.77
C SER A 247 32.81 -7.19 2.23
N THR A 248 33.98 -7.71 2.51
CA THR A 248 34.59 -7.65 3.86
C THR A 248 34.76 -6.19 4.32
N ALA A 249 35.11 -5.27 3.43
CA ALA A 249 35.32 -3.86 3.77
C ALA A 249 34.02 -3.24 4.28
N GLN A 250 32.89 -3.44 3.58
CA GLN A 250 31.59 -2.93 3.97
C GLN A 250 31.12 -3.53 5.31
N ARG A 251 31.27 -4.85 5.47
CA ARG A 251 30.94 -5.55 6.73
C ARG A 251 31.75 -5.02 7.91
N THR A 252 33.05 -4.82 7.73
CA THR A 252 33.92 -4.24 8.78
C THR A 252 33.49 -2.81 9.12
N TRP A 253 33.21 -1.98 8.11
CA TRP A 253 32.72 -0.63 8.27
C TRP A 253 31.41 -0.59 9.05
N LEU A 254 30.40 -1.36 8.64
CA LEU A 254 29.08 -1.38 9.30
C LEU A 254 29.20 -1.76 10.78
N LYS A 255 29.91 -2.86 11.10
CA LYS A 255 30.12 -3.29 12.49
C LYS A 255 30.85 -2.24 13.31
N SER A 256 31.87 -1.64 12.75
CA SER A 256 32.65 -0.59 13.43
C SER A 256 31.77 0.63 13.75
N ARG A 257 30.95 1.07 12.78
CA ARG A 257 30.04 2.21 13.00
C ARG A 257 28.95 1.88 14.01
N LEU A 258 28.33 0.72 13.91
CA LEU A 258 27.32 0.27 14.88
C LEU A 258 27.91 0.22 16.29
N THR A 259 29.09 -0.40 16.44
CA THR A 259 29.79 -0.47 17.73
C THR A 259 30.04 0.94 18.33
N GLU A 260 30.56 1.87 17.52
CA GLU A 260 30.80 3.24 17.96
C GLU A 260 29.52 3.95 18.39
N LEU A 261 28.46 3.83 17.58
CA LEU A 261 27.19 4.53 17.80
C LEU A 261 26.40 3.99 18.99
N THR A 262 26.57 2.71 19.34
CA THR A 262 25.85 2.06 20.45
C THR A 262 26.66 1.94 21.73
N SER A 263 27.96 2.26 21.70
CA SER A 263 28.85 2.19 22.87
C SER A 263 28.63 3.30 23.91
N ASP A 264 28.02 4.40 23.53
CA ASP A 264 27.70 5.50 24.45
C ASP A 264 26.42 5.20 25.23
N PRO A 265 26.49 5.01 26.57
CA PRO A 265 25.30 4.73 27.38
C PRO A 265 24.21 5.82 27.28
N ALA A 266 24.58 7.07 26.98
CA ALA A 266 23.61 8.16 26.80
C ALA A 266 22.78 7.99 25.50
N ARG A 267 23.24 7.16 24.58
CA ARG A 267 22.62 6.89 23.29
C ARG A 267 22.08 5.45 23.16
N ALA A 268 22.19 4.65 24.20
CA ALA A 268 21.79 3.24 24.19
C ALA A 268 20.34 3.01 23.71
N HIS A 269 19.48 4.02 23.84
CA HIS A 269 18.08 3.97 23.38
C HIS A 269 17.83 4.66 22.05
N THR A 270 18.87 5.27 21.45
CA THR A 270 18.73 5.98 20.18
C THR A 270 18.78 4.94 19.04
N PRO A 271 17.80 4.90 18.15
CA PRO A 271 17.86 4.00 17.02
C PRO A 271 19.02 4.36 16.10
N VAL A 272 19.68 3.34 15.57
CA VAL A 272 20.55 3.46 14.41
C VAL A 272 19.75 2.95 13.22
N LEU A 273 19.42 3.85 12.32
CA LEU A 273 18.68 3.46 11.11
C LEU A 273 19.66 2.87 10.10
N VAL A 274 19.23 1.79 9.47
CA VAL A 274 19.96 1.15 8.38
C VAL A 274 19.02 1.10 7.18
N GLN A 275 19.52 1.43 6.00
CA GLN A 275 18.77 1.27 4.75
C GLN A 275 19.57 0.44 3.75
N GLY A 276 18.84 -0.36 2.98
CA GLY A 276 19.38 -1.16 1.88
C GLY A 276 18.25 -1.75 1.07
N HIS A 277 18.54 -2.28 -0.11
CA HIS A 277 17.48 -2.75 -0.99
C HIS A 277 16.91 -4.10 -0.57
N ARG A 278 17.77 -5.12 -0.43
CA ARG A 278 17.30 -6.47 -0.10
C ARG A 278 17.12 -6.68 1.39
N PRO A 279 16.01 -7.32 1.82
CA PRO A 279 15.83 -7.71 3.21
C PRO A 279 16.87 -8.75 3.65
N THR A 280 17.00 -8.95 4.96
CA THR A 280 17.86 -9.97 5.54
C THR A 280 17.13 -11.30 5.67
N THR A 281 17.88 -12.40 5.51
CA THR A 281 17.36 -13.76 5.64
C THR A 281 16.73 -14.00 7.02
N GLY A 282 15.53 -14.59 7.04
CA GLY A 282 14.82 -14.97 8.25
C GLY A 282 14.29 -13.79 9.08
N THR A 283 13.92 -12.69 8.41
CA THR A 283 13.31 -11.51 9.04
C THR A 283 11.92 -11.21 8.45
N THR A 284 11.72 -10.10 7.77
CA THR A 284 10.49 -9.85 7.01
C THR A 284 10.35 -10.89 5.91
N MET A 285 9.15 -11.02 5.33
CA MET A 285 8.93 -11.94 4.21
C MET A 285 10.03 -11.75 3.18
N ASP A 286 10.90 -12.75 3.12
CA ASP A 286 12.14 -12.60 2.37
C ASP A 286 12.06 -13.24 0.98
N GLY A 287 11.03 -14.00 0.70
CA GLY A 287 10.91 -14.71 -0.56
C GLY A 287 12.19 -15.49 -0.91
N GLN A 288 12.23 -16.04 -2.09
CA GLN A 288 13.41 -16.78 -2.58
C GLN A 288 14.63 -15.90 -2.85
N GLN A 289 14.47 -14.58 -2.85
CA GLN A 289 15.48 -13.63 -3.31
C GLN A 289 16.14 -12.81 -2.20
N ALA A 290 15.68 -12.92 -0.97
CA ALA A 290 16.31 -12.27 0.14
C ALA A 290 17.52 -13.08 0.60
N SER A 291 18.67 -12.67 0.24
CA SER A 291 19.87 -13.48 0.50
C SER A 291 21.01 -12.65 1.10
N ASN A 292 20.72 -11.99 2.24
CA ASN A 292 21.76 -11.30 3.01
C ASN A 292 21.97 -11.92 4.40
N PRO A 293 22.36 -13.21 4.50
CA PRO A 293 22.61 -13.85 5.80
C PRO A 293 23.73 -13.15 6.58
N ARG A 294 24.74 -12.61 5.89
CA ARG A 294 25.81 -11.87 6.53
C ARG A 294 25.37 -10.54 7.12
N LEU A 295 24.40 -9.87 6.50
CA LEU A 295 23.82 -8.64 7.05
C LEU A 295 22.99 -8.96 8.28
N ALA A 296 22.20 -10.05 8.26
CA ALA A 296 21.48 -10.53 9.43
C ALA A 296 22.41 -10.86 10.61
N GLU A 297 23.54 -11.56 10.32
CA GLU A 297 24.58 -11.88 11.30
C GLU A 297 25.20 -10.61 11.92
N ASP A 298 25.60 -9.64 11.05
CA ASP A 298 26.29 -8.43 11.48
C ASP A 298 25.37 -7.46 12.24
N LEU A 299 24.08 -7.38 11.91
CA LEU A 299 23.07 -6.58 12.63
C LEU A 299 22.62 -7.27 13.93
N GLY A 300 22.70 -8.59 14.02
CA GLY A 300 22.18 -9.37 15.13
C GLY A 300 22.80 -9.06 16.51
N ALA A 301 23.95 -8.40 16.54
CA ALA A 301 24.59 -7.91 17.76
C ALA A 301 24.10 -6.52 18.21
N PHE A 302 23.19 -5.87 17.45
CA PHE A 302 22.81 -4.47 17.67
C PHE A 302 21.29 -4.32 17.69
N PRO A 303 20.60 -4.56 18.82
CA PRO A 303 19.14 -4.48 18.91
C PRO A 303 18.60 -3.04 18.68
N GLN A 304 19.48 -2.02 18.72
CA GLN A 304 19.15 -0.64 18.37
C GLN A 304 18.98 -0.41 16.86
N ALA A 305 19.42 -1.37 16.02
CA ALA A 305 19.33 -1.24 14.57
C ALA A 305 17.88 -1.42 14.09
N ILE A 306 17.44 -0.52 13.21
CA ILE A 306 16.19 -0.62 12.46
C ILE A 306 16.55 -0.61 10.99
N LEU A 307 16.45 -1.78 10.33
CA LEU A 307 16.70 -1.93 8.90
C LEU A 307 15.41 -1.69 8.11
N PHE A 308 15.46 -0.78 7.15
CA PHE A 308 14.45 -0.60 6.12
C PHE A 308 14.92 -1.21 4.80
N SER A 309 14.05 -1.99 4.17
CA SER A 309 14.35 -2.67 2.90
C SER A 309 13.15 -2.75 1.97
N GLY A 310 13.39 -2.83 0.67
CA GLY A 310 12.41 -3.04 -0.39
C GLY A 310 12.51 -4.44 -1.00
N HIS A 311 12.63 -4.50 -2.33
CA HIS A 311 12.89 -5.69 -3.15
C HIS A 311 11.77 -6.74 -3.18
N SER A 312 11.22 -7.12 -2.05
CA SER A 312 10.20 -8.17 -1.97
C SER A 312 8.83 -7.72 -2.48
N HIS A 313 8.62 -6.42 -2.67
CA HIS A 313 7.34 -5.81 -3.00
C HIS A 313 6.19 -6.26 -2.08
N LEU A 314 6.49 -6.79 -0.89
CA LEU A 314 5.49 -7.23 0.04
C LEU A 314 4.61 -6.05 0.44
N ASN A 315 3.30 -6.26 0.41
CA ASN A 315 2.35 -5.20 0.74
C ASN A 315 2.41 -4.81 2.22
N LEU A 316 2.21 -3.52 2.51
CA LEU A 316 2.23 -3.00 3.88
C LEU A 316 0.94 -3.27 4.67
N ASN A 317 -0.08 -3.90 4.09
CA ASN A 317 -1.25 -4.38 4.82
C ASN A 317 -0.88 -5.60 5.66
N ASP A 318 0.16 -6.32 5.28
CA ASP A 318 0.62 -7.54 5.92
C ASP A 318 1.59 -7.22 7.06
N ASP A 319 1.26 -7.62 8.28
CA ASP A 319 2.11 -7.37 9.46
C ASP A 319 3.41 -8.18 9.43
N ARG A 320 3.58 -9.15 8.51
CA ARG A 320 4.86 -9.81 8.24
C ARG A 320 5.88 -8.88 7.58
N SER A 321 5.47 -7.66 7.17
CA SER A 321 6.35 -6.60 6.69
C SER A 321 7.17 -5.93 7.81
N ILE A 322 6.98 -6.30 9.07
CA ILE A 322 7.87 -5.96 10.18
C ILE A 322 8.24 -7.23 10.95
N HIS A 323 9.50 -7.34 11.38
CA HIS A 323 10.00 -8.47 12.14
C HIS A 323 11.03 -8.03 13.17
N GLN A 324 10.98 -8.62 14.36
CA GLN A 324 11.93 -8.41 15.43
C GLN A 324 12.41 -9.76 16.02
N ARG A 325 13.70 -9.94 16.10
CA ARG A 325 14.34 -11.07 16.79
C ARG A 325 15.61 -10.58 17.49
N ASP A 326 16.61 -10.18 16.76
CA ASP A 326 17.87 -9.64 17.26
C ASP A 326 17.99 -8.13 17.03
N PHE A 327 17.31 -7.64 16.01
CA PHE A 327 17.13 -6.24 15.61
C PHE A 327 15.74 -6.09 14.98
N THR A 328 15.39 -4.87 14.57
CA THR A 328 14.13 -4.62 13.84
C THR A 328 14.38 -4.59 12.34
N SER A 329 13.65 -5.38 11.57
CA SER A 329 13.62 -5.34 10.11
C SER A 329 12.23 -4.89 9.64
N VAL A 330 12.17 -4.00 8.67
CA VAL A 330 10.94 -3.43 8.14
C VAL A 330 11.02 -3.41 6.61
N ASN A 331 10.04 -4.02 5.95
CA ASN A 331 9.84 -3.86 4.51
C ASN A 331 9.09 -2.56 4.26
N ASP A 332 9.44 -1.82 3.21
CA ASP A 332 8.85 -0.50 2.91
C ASP A 332 7.79 -0.52 1.81
N GLY A 333 7.37 -1.72 1.40
CA GLY A 333 6.37 -1.91 0.35
C GLY A 333 6.96 -1.81 -1.04
N SER A 334 6.24 -1.15 -1.92
CA SER A 334 6.70 -0.85 -3.29
C SER A 334 5.93 0.33 -3.86
N MET A 335 6.60 1.12 -4.68
CA MET A 335 5.98 2.22 -5.42
C MET A 335 5.48 1.81 -6.81
N SER A 336 5.90 0.67 -7.36
CA SER A 336 5.44 0.22 -8.69
C SER A 336 4.23 -0.72 -8.63
N TYR A 337 4.30 -1.78 -7.87
CA TYR A 337 3.24 -2.75 -7.61
C TYR A 337 3.55 -3.48 -6.31
N VAL A 338 2.54 -4.04 -5.66
CA VAL A 338 2.74 -4.90 -4.50
C VAL A 338 2.45 -6.36 -4.84
N GLU A 339 3.14 -7.25 -4.18
CA GLU A 339 2.90 -8.68 -4.19
C GLU A 339 2.08 -9.08 -2.98
N VAL A 340 0.94 -9.73 -3.23
CA VAL A 340 -0.09 -9.85 -2.21
C VAL A 340 0.10 -11.09 -1.34
N ASP A 341 0.67 -12.16 -1.90
CA ASP A 341 0.78 -13.42 -1.15
C ASP A 341 1.99 -13.38 -0.19
N HIS A 342 3.18 -13.35 -0.67
CA HIS A 342 4.38 -13.45 0.17
C HIS A 342 5.66 -13.02 -0.56
N GLY A 343 5.53 -12.02 -1.44
CA GLY A 343 6.64 -11.63 -2.29
C GLY A 343 7.00 -12.79 -3.23
N TYR A 344 8.24 -12.88 -3.62
CA TYR A 344 8.71 -13.88 -4.57
C TYR A 344 8.75 -15.34 -4.04
N GLN A 345 8.09 -15.66 -2.94
CA GLN A 345 8.04 -17.05 -2.48
C GLN A 345 7.31 -17.95 -3.46
N ALA A 346 7.77 -19.17 -3.58
CA ALA A 346 7.17 -20.11 -4.50
C ALA A 346 5.69 -20.38 -4.14
N VAL A 347 4.82 -20.15 -5.11
CA VAL A 347 3.40 -20.56 -5.09
C VAL A 347 3.19 -21.99 -4.58
N THR A 348 4.21 -22.84 -4.73
CA THR A 348 4.20 -24.26 -4.33
C THR A 348 4.04 -24.50 -2.83
N GLU A 349 4.39 -23.57 -1.96
CA GLU A 349 4.29 -23.76 -0.50
C GLU A 349 2.87 -23.52 0.01
N THR A 350 2.17 -22.52 -0.53
CA THR A 350 0.83 -22.14 -0.07
C THR A 350 -0.27 -22.64 -0.99
N GLY A 351 0.03 -22.99 -2.25
CA GLY A 351 -0.94 -23.32 -3.27
C GLY A 351 -1.72 -22.09 -3.79
N LEU A 352 -1.28 -20.88 -3.44
CA LEU A 352 -1.83 -19.62 -3.92
C LEU A 352 -1.10 -19.16 -5.18
N ALA A 353 -1.85 -18.69 -6.17
CA ALA A 353 -1.26 -17.93 -7.26
C ALA A 353 -0.89 -16.55 -6.73
N ASN A 354 0.38 -16.15 -6.89
CA ASN A 354 0.78 -14.80 -6.54
C ASN A 354 -0.02 -13.78 -7.36
N ARG A 355 -0.43 -12.70 -6.70
CA ARG A 355 -1.22 -11.65 -7.33
C ARG A 355 -0.45 -10.33 -7.24
N PHE A 356 -0.13 -9.78 -8.40
CA PHE A 356 0.50 -8.49 -8.54
C PHE A 356 -0.57 -7.40 -8.56
N GLU A 357 -0.58 -6.55 -7.55
CA GLU A 357 -1.50 -5.42 -7.47
C GLU A 357 -0.83 -4.16 -8.01
N THR A 358 -0.83 -4.02 -9.31
CA THR A 358 -0.26 -2.86 -10.00
C THR A 358 -0.91 -1.52 -9.69
N PRO A 359 -2.23 -1.43 -9.35
CA PRO A 359 -2.81 -0.18 -8.89
C PRO A 359 -2.30 0.27 -7.52
N THR A 360 -1.68 -0.62 -6.74
CA THR A 360 -1.24 -0.33 -5.38
C THR A 360 0.20 0.19 -5.37
N ALA A 361 0.40 1.28 -4.64
CA ALA A 361 1.71 1.83 -4.29
C ALA A 361 1.68 2.26 -2.84
N GLN A 362 2.74 1.95 -2.09
CA GLN A 362 2.80 2.13 -0.65
C GLN A 362 4.16 2.67 -0.21
N ALA A 363 4.19 3.40 0.90
CA ALA A 363 5.41 3.91 1.52
C ALA A 363 5.22 4.04 3.03
N LEU A 364 6.33 4.19 3.77
CA LEU A 364 6.34 4.38 5.22
C LEU A 364 6.54 5.85 5.58
N PHE A 365 5.82 6.29 6.60
CA PHE A 365 5.99 7.58 7.25
C PHE A 365 6.49 7.36 8.67
N VAL A 366 7.74 7.71 8.91
CA VAL A 366 8.49 7.35 10.12
C VAL A 366 8.71 8.58 10.98
N GLU A 367 8.30 8.50 12.24
CA GLU A 367 8.56 9.52 13.26
C GLU A 367 9.45 8.93 14.34
N VAL A 368 10.67 9.46 14.46
CA VAL A 368 11.63 9.05 15.49
C VAL A 368 11.46 9.96 16.70
N TYR A 369 11.09 9.39 17.82
CA TYR A 369 11.00 10.06 19.12
C TYR A 369 12.18 9.68 20.01
N LYS A 370 12.26 10.23 21.20
CA LYS A 370 13.34 9.92 22.15
C LYS A 370 13.28 8.49 22.70
N ASP A 371 12.08 7.90 22.79
CA ASP A 371 11.85 6.59 23.42
C ASP A 371 11.24 5.56 22.47
N ARG A 372 10.94 5.93 21.24
CA ARG A 372 10.30 5.05 20.26
C ARG A 372 10.43 5.57 18.83
N THR A 373 10.22 4.69 17.90
CA THR A 373 10.00 5.01 16.49
C THR A 373 8.60 4.56 16.09
N GLU A 374 7.79 5.48 15.56
CA GLU A 374 6.46 5.20 15.02
C GLU A 374 6.55 5.13 13.49
N ILE A 375 6.01 4.05 12.91
CA ILE A 375 6.11 3.73 11.49
C ILE A 375 4.68 3.58 10.96
N ALA A 376 4.15 4.61 10.32
CA ALA A 376 2.85 4.58 9.69
C ALA A 376 2.95 4.04 8.26
N ARG A 377 2.04 3.16 7.90
CA ARG A 377 1.93 2.48 6.60
C ARG A 377 0.90 3.21 5.75
N VAL A 378 1.31 3.81 4.63
CA VAL A 378 0.45 4.73 3.87
C VAL A 378 0.36 4.31 2.41
N ASN A 379 -0.86 4.34 1.88
CA ASN A 379 -1.13 4.14 0.46
C ASN A 379 -0.82 5.43 -0.31
N MET A 380 -0.03 5.31 -1.35
CA MET A 380 0.17 6.35 -2.38
C MET A 380 -0.85 6.18 -3.50
N ALA A 381 -1.27 4.94 -3.72
CA ALA A 381 -2.38 4.51 -4.55
C ALA A 381 -2.86 3.15 -4.03
N ALA A 382 -4.16 2.91 -4.02
CA ALA A 382 -4.77 1.62 -3.68
C ALA A 382 -6.21 1.55 -4.24
N ASP A 383 -6.49 2.31 -5.30
CA ASP A 383 -7.79 2.30 -5.96
C ASP A 383 -7.93 0.99 -6.75
N LYS A 384 -9.06 0.29 -6.56
CA LYS A 384 -9.37 -0.88 -7.38
C LYS A 384 -9.58 -0.43 -8.83
N HIS A 385 -8.58 -0.65 -9.65
CA HIS A 385 -8.59 -0.25 -11.05
C HIS A 385 -7.83 -1.26 -11.90
N ASP A 386 -8.42 -1.66 -13.01
CA ASP A 386 -7.73 -2.48 -13.98
C ASP A 386 -6.86 -1.56 -14.85
N ILE A 387 -5.56 -1.51 -14.54
CA ILE A 387 -4.58 -0.72 -15.28
C ILE A 387 -3.84 -1.55 -16.35
N TYR A 388 -4.09 -2.86 -16.40
CA TYR A 388 -3.52 -3.77 -17.38
C TYR A 388 -4.62 -4.52 -18.11
N THR A 389 -4.97 -4.06 -19.29
CA THR A 389 -6.05 -4.61 -20.11
C THR A 389 -5.50 -5.03 -21.47
N ASP A 390 -5.89 -6.23 -21.94
CA ASP A 390 -5.50 -6.77 -23.25
C ASP A 390 -3.98 -6.79 -23.49
N GLY A 391 -3.20 -7.09 -22.46
CA GLY A 391 -1.74 -7.13 -22.55
C GLY A 391 -1.08 -5.74 -22.63
N LYS A 392 -1.81 -4.68 -22.30
CA LYS A 392 -1.30 -3.29 -22.32
C LYS A 392 -1.62 -2.56 -21.04
N TRP A 393 -0.71 -1.69 -20.64
CA TRP A 393 -0.92 -0.77 -19.53
C TRP A 393 -1.90 0.34 -19.91
N SER A 394 -2.90 0.57 -19.07
CA SER A 394 -3.86 1.66 -19.29
C SER A 394 -3.24 3.01 -18.98
N ALA A 395 -3.24 3.91 -19.98
CA ALA A 395 -2.86 5.31 -19.79
C ALA A 395 -3.93 6.15 -19.07
N SER A 396 -5.11 5.59 -18.77
CA SER A 396 -6.22 6.33 -18.16
C SER A 396 -6.12 6.44 -16.63
N TRP A 397 -5.31 5.61 -15.96
CA TRP A 397 -5.13 5.66 -14.52
C TRP A 397 -4.14 6.78 -14.16
N GLN A 398 -4.67 7.88 -13.65
CA GLN A 398 -3.94 9.13 -13.42
C GLN A 398 -4.13 9.61 -11.97
N PRO A 399 -3.11 10.24 -11.35
CA PRO A 399 -3.33 10.96 -10.11
C PRO A 399 -4.26 12.18 -10.32
N PRO A 400 -4.95 12.68 -9.27
CA PRO A 400 -4.86 12.19 -7.89
C PRO A 400 -5.65 10.89 -7.69
N TYR A 401 -5.03 9.92 -7.00
CA TYR A 401 -5.71 8.68 -6.63
C TYR A 401 -6.59 8.92 -5.40
N ALA A 402 -7.83 8.39 -5.44
CA ALA A 402 -8.80 8.64 -4.37
C ALA A 402 -8.40 7.99 -3.03
N SER A 403 -7.59 6.94 -3.08
CA SER A 403 -7.06 6.22 -1.92
C SER A 403 -5.77 6.82 -1.34
N ALA A 404 -5.13 7.77 -2.03
CA ALA A 404 -3.86 8.35 -1.60
C ALA A 404 -3.97 8.99 -0.21
N GLY A 405 -3.01 8.69 0.68
CA GLY A 405 -2.99 9.16 2.06
C GLY A 405 -3.83 8.32 3.02
N THR A 406 -4.50 7.25 2.58
CA THR A 406 -5.13 6.28 3.47
C THR A 406 -4.09 5.35 4.09
N LEU A 407 -4.45 4.71 5.21
CA LEU A 407 -3.55 3.81 5.94
C LEU A 407 -3.74 2.38 5.43
N SER A 408 -2.64 1.68 5.17
CA SER A 408 -2.65 0.27 4.80
C SER A 408 -2.67 -0.68 6.01
N GLY A 409 -2.60 -0.14 7.22
CA GLY A 409 -2.71 -0.89 8.47
C GLY A 409 -2.43 -0.02 9.69
N ALA A 410 -2.41 -0.62 10.87
CA ALA A 410 -2.07 0.07 12.11
C ALA A 410 -0.61 0.54 12.10
N THR A 411 -0.34 1.68 12.74
CA THR A 411 1.04 2.19 12.91
C THR A 411 1.86 1.21 13.78
N TRP A 412 3.02 0.81 13.29
CA TRP A 412 3.97 0.04 14.08
C TRP A 412 4.73 0.94 15.05
N THR A 413 5.02 0.42 16.23
CA THR A 413 5.80 1.14 17.25
C THR A 413 6.98 0.30 17.69
N VAL A 414 8.18 0.75 17.38
CA VAL A 414 9.44 0.17 17.82
C VAL A 414 9.94 0.92 19.06
N ARG A 415 10.14 0.20 20.16
CA ARG A 415 10.67 0.74 21.43
C ARG A 415 12.03 0.16 21.72
N LEU A 416 12.97 1.02 22.10
CA LEU A 416 14.35 0.63 22.43
C LEU A 416 14.67 0.97 23.90
N LYS A 417 13.72 0.73 24.78
CA LYS A 417 13.87 1.07 26.20
C LYS A 417 14.71 0.01 26.91
N GLY A 418 15.75 0.42 27.61
CA GLY A 418 16.65 -0.47 28.39
C GLY A 418 18.08 0.03 28.34
N SER A 419 18.94 -0.48 29.19
CA SER A 419 20.38 -0.15 29.28
C SER A 419 21.28 -1.28 28.78
N THR A 420 20.68 -2.45 28.55
CA THR A 420 21.35 -3.64 28.01
C THR A 420 20.62 -4.12 26.76
N ASP A 421 21.32 -4.86 25.91
CA ASP A 421 20.74 -5.44 24.70
C ASP A 421 19.52 -6.33 25.01
N GLN A 422 19.56 -7.06 26.11
CA GLN A 422 18.44 -7.90 26.52
C GLN A 422 17.23 -7.06 26.92
N GLU A 423 17.41 -5.99 27.71
CA GLU A 423 16.31 -5.09 28.07
C GLU A 423 15.69 -4.42 26.86
N ILE A 424 16.49 -4.10 25.81
CA ILE A 424 15.97 -3.58 24.55
C ILE A 424 15.14 -4.65 23.84
N LYS A 425 15.65 -5.87 23.72
CA LYS A 425 14.93 -7.00 23.10
C LYS A 425 13.63 -7.35 23.84
N ASP A 426 13.58 -7.16 25.15
CA ASP A 426 12.35 -7.39 25.95
C ASP A 426 11.19 -6.44 25.57
N ASN A 427 11.47 -5.35 24.83
CA ASN A 427 10.43 -4.49 24.28
C ASN A 427 9.95 -4.91 22.87
N PHE A 428 10.57 -5.90 22.26
CA PHE A 428 10.20 -6.36 20.94
C PHE A 428 8.82 -7.00 20.95
N ARG A 429 7.96 -6.57 20.01
CA ARG A 429 6.57 -7.02 19.89
C ARG A 429 6.31 -7.82 18.63
N TYR A 430 7.06 -7.52 17.56
CA TYR A 430 6.88 -8.11 16.23
C TYR A 430 7.77 -9.35 16.06
N THR A 431 7.77 -10.22 17.07
CA THR A 431 8.54 -11.47 17.15
C THR A 431 7.68 -12.64 16.70
N GLU A 432 8.29 -13.79 16.39
CA GLU A 432 7.53 -15.02 16.12
C GLU A 432 6.62 -15.42 17.29
N ALA A 433 7.09 -15.24 18.53
CA ALA A 433 6.30 -15.52 19.73
C ALA A 433 5.20 -14.49 19.98
N GLY A 434 5.40 -13.25 19.52
CA GLY A 434 4.45 -12.13 19.65
C GLY A 434 3.52 -11.96 18.44
N ARG A 435 3.63 -12.84 17.44
CA ARG A 435 2.75 -12.77 16.25
C ARG A 435 1.29 -12.99 16.62
N ASN A 436 0.41 -12.49 15.79
CA ASN A 436 -1.04 -12.64 15.97
C ASN A 436 -1.46 -14.11 16.04
N THR A 437 -2.33 -14.42 16.99
CA THR A 437 -2.98 -15.73 17.17
C THR A 437 -4.51 -15.64 17.10
N VAL A 438 -5.05 -14.46 16.79
CA VAL A 438 -6.48 -14.23 16.63
C VAL A 438 -6.91 -14.71 15.25
N ALA A 439 -7.92 -15.55 15.21
CA ALA A 439 -8.43 -16.06 13.93
C ALA A 439 -9.45 -15.11 13.32
N PRO A 440 -9.51 -15.00 11.98
CA PRO A 440 -10.55 -14.27 11.28
C PRO A 440 -11.96 -14.74 11.65
N ARG A 441 -12.95 -13.86 11.48
CA ARG A 441 -14.35 -14.17 11.74
C ARG A 441 -15.27 -13.63 10.68
N PHE A 442 -16.27 -14.40 10.31
CA PHE A 442 -17.37 -13.92 9.49
C PHE A 442 -18.38 -13.17 10.37
N THR A 443 -18.60 -11.89 10.09
CA THR A 443 -19.54 -11.03 10.82
C THR A 443 -20.91 -10.93 10.14
N SER A 444 -20.98 -11.24 8.84
CA SER A 444 -22.23 -11.31 8.09
C SER A 444 -23.12 -12.46 8.57
N ARG A 445 -24.44 -12.22 8.67
CA ARG A 445 -25.42 -13.29 8.94
C ARG A 445 -25.60 -14.24 7.77
N THR A 446 -25.26 -13.80 6.55
CA THR A 446 -25.26 -14.56 5.31
C THR A 446 -23.90 -14.46 4.67
N PRO A 447 -22.89 -15.17 5.23
CA PRO A 447 -21.50 -15.05 4.75
C PRO A 447 -21.30 -15.60 3.34
N LEU A 448 -22.14 -16.51 2.89
CA LEU A 448 -22.13 -17.08 1.55
C LEU A 448 -23.48 -16.88 0.87
N THR A 449 -23.45 -16.50 -0.41
CA THR A 449 -24.61 -16.43 -1.29
C THR A 449 -24.22 -16.85 -2.70
N VAL A 450 -25.21 -17.30 -3.49
CA VAL A 450 -25.02 -17.57 -4.91
C VAL A 450 -25.50 -16.37 -5.71
N VAL A 451 -24.71 -15.97 -6.68
CA VAL A 451 -25.00 -14.83 -7.57
C VAL A 451 -24.74 -15.21 -9.03
N PRO A 452 -25.32 -14.48 -10.00
CA PRO A 452 -24.89 -14.60 -11.39
C PRO A 452 -23.37 -14.34 -11.50
N GLY A 453 -22.67 -15.15 -12.29
CA GLY A 453 -21.25 -14.95 -12.56
C GLY A 453 -20.99 -13.81 -13.55
N ALA A 454 -19.74 -13.63 -13.92
CA ALA A 454 -19.30 -12.54 -14.82
C ALA A 454 -19.78 -12.70 -16.26
N THR A 455 -20.02 -13.95 -16.71
CA THR A 455 -20.57 -14.26 -18.04
C THR A 455 -22.05 -14.62 -17.93
N GLU A 456 -22.82 -14.35 -18.98
CA GLU A 456 -24.26 -14.69 -19.03
C GLU A 456 -24.48 -16.19 -18.81
N GLY A 457 -25.37 -16.53 -17.89
CA GLY A 457 -25.67 -17.91 -17.51
C GLY A 457 -24.66 -18.57 -16.56
N SER A 458 -23.55 -17.93 -16.27
CA SER A 458 -22.58 -18.44 -15.29
C SER A 458 -23.02 -18.17 -13.84
N THR A 459 -22.43 -18.93 -12.90
CA THR A 459 -22.72 -18.88 -11.48
C THR A 459 -21.46 -18.55 -10.68
N ALA A 460 -21.56 -17.72 -9.65
CA ALA A 460 -20.50 -17.46 -8.70
C ALA A 460 -20.96 -17.65 -7.25
N LEU A 461 -20.06 -18.11 -6.40
CA LEU A 461 -20.20 -18.09 -4.95
C LEU A 461 -19.69 -16.74 -4.44
N ARG A 462 -20.56 -15.92 -3.88
CA ARG A 462 -20.20 -14.66 -3.26
C ARG A 462 -19.89 -14.87 -1.79
N ILE A 463 -18.70 -14.48 -1.39
CA ILE A 463 -18.24 -14.46 0.00
C ILE A 463 -18.38 -13.03 0.53
N ALA A 464 -19.13 -12.81 1.62
CA ALA A 464 -19.00 -11.60 2.42
C ALA A 464 -17.64 -11.70 3.14
N GLN A 465 -16.73 -10.77 2.88
CA GLN A 465 -15.37 -10.86 3.41
C GLN A 465 -15.38 -10.89 4.95
N ALA A 466 -14.55 -11.75 5.52
CA ALA A 466 -14.38 -11.87 6.97
C ALA A 466 -13.59 -10.67 7.51
N GLU A 467 -13.72 -10.45 8.81
CA GLU A 467 -12.94 -9.45 9.57
C GLU A 467 -11.83 -10.14 10.35
N ASP A 468 -10.74 -9.41 10.52
CA ASP A 468 -9.59 -9.78 11.33
C ASP A 468 -9.03 -8.55 12.02
N ASP A 469 -8.30 -8.68 13.12
CA ASP A 469 -7.69 -7.55 13.82
C ASP A 469 -6.46 -6.98 13.09
N GLN A 470 -5.90 -7.73 12.12
CA GLN A 470 -4.87 -7.27 11.20
C GLN A 470 -5.37 -7.34 9.76
N MET A 471 -5.44 -8.53 9.17
CA MET A 471 -6.01 -8.76 7.84
C MET A 471 -6.38 -10.23 7.59
N VAL A 472 -7.44 -10.46 6.83
CA VAL A 472 -7.67 -11.76 6.21
C VAL A 472 -6.73 -11.89 5.01
N HIS A 473 -5.92 -12.94 4.98
CA HIS A 473 -4.98 -13.16 3.87
C HIS A 473 -5.64 -13.89 2.71
N HIS A 474 -6.32 -15.01 2.97
CA HIS A 474 -6.98 -15.79 1.93
C HIS A 474 -8.20 -16.55 2.45
N TYR A 475 -8.93 -17.13 1.51
CA TYR A 475 -10.03 -18.05 1.76
C TYR A 475 -9.69 -19.42 1.20
N ASP A 476 -9.82 -20.48 2.03
CA ASP A 476 -9.88 -21.86 1.57
C ASP A 476 -11.31 -22.14 1.11
N VAL A 477 -11.49 -22.42 -0.18
CA VAL A 477 -12.79 -22.61 -0.82
C VAL A 477 -12.91 -24.02 -1.36
N ALA A 478 -13.94 -24.73 -0.90
CA ALA A 478 -14.30 -26.04 -1.44
C ALA A 478 -15.77 -26.03 -1.89
N VAL A 479 -16.06 -26.50 -3.10
CA VAL A 479 -17.40 -26.79 -3.60
C VAL A 479 -17.43 -28.23 -4.03
N THR A 480 -18.41 -28.99 -3.54
CA THR A 480 -18.60 -30.42 -3.87
C THR A 480 -20.00 -30.66 -4.42
N ASP A 481 -20.12 -31.61 -5.29
CA ASP A 481 -21.43 -32.17 -5.69
C ASP A 481 -22.08 -32.81 -4.45
N ALA A 482 -23.29 -32.40 -4.12
CA ALA A 482 -23.96 -32.82 -2.89
C ALA A 482 -24.41 -34.32 -2.89
N ALA A 483 -24.57 -34.92 -4.05
CA ALA A 483 -24.99 -36.31 -4.17
C ALA A 483 -23.80 -37.26 -4.12
N THR A 484 -22.68 -36.89 -4.75
CA THR A 484 -21.52 -37.78 -4.93
C THR A 484 -20.34 -37.43 -4.00
N GLY A 485 -20.31 -36.22 -3.46
CA GLY A 485 -19.16 -35.70 -2.73
C GLY A 485 -17.96 -35.31 -3.61
N ALA A 486 -18.11 -35.44 -4.93
CA ALA A 486 -17.01 -35.14 -5.86
C ALA A 486 -16.64 -33.62 -5.80
N PRO A 487 -15.34 -33.30 -5.76
CA PRO A 487 -14.90 -31.91 -5.74
C PRO A 487 -15.15 -31.23 -7.09
N VAL A 488 -15.69 -30.00 -7.03
CA VAL A 488 -15.91 -29.12 -8.18
C VAL A 488 -14.99 -27.89 -8.12
N VAL A 489 -14.82 -27.33 -6.93
CA VAL A 489 -13.83 -26.29 -6.64
C VAL A 489 -13.03 -26.74 -5.42
N SER A 490 -11.73 -26.64 -5.50
CA SER A 490 -10.82 -26.76 -4.36
C SER A 490 -9.69 -25.77 -4.61
N SER A 491 -9.75 -24.60 -3.97
CA SER A 491 -8.81 -23.52 -4.23
C SER A 491 -8.59 -22.67 -2.98
N LYS A 492 -7.44 -22.04 -2.94
CA LYS A 492 -7.16 -20.90 -2.06
C LYS A 492 -7.31 -19.63 -2.89
N VAL A 493 -7.98 -18.64 -2.34
CA VAL A 493 -8.26 -17.38 -3.03
C VAL A 493 -7.88 -16.22 -2.14
N LEU A 494 -6.97 -15.35 -2.61
CA LEU A 494 -6.53 -14.17 -1.87
C LEU A 494 -7.71 -13.24 -1.59
N ALA A 495 -7.76 -12.72 -0.37
CA ALA A 495 -8.73 -11.71 0.02
C ALA A 495 -8.41 -10.35 -0.64
N ASP A 496 -9.43 -9.49 -0.79
CA ASP A 496 -9.28 -8.14 -1.36
C ASP A 496 -9.06 -7.12 -0.24
N TYR A 497 -7.88 -7.09 0.38
CA TYR A 497 -7.56 -6.19 1.49
C TYR A 497 -6.59 -5.05 1.12
N THR A 498 -5.95 -5.13 -0.04
CA THR A 498 -4.97 -4.11 -0.50
C THR A 498 -5.64 -2.86 -1.07
N PHE A 499 -6.92 -2.92 -1.41
CA PHE A 499 -7.66 -1.79 -1.97
C PHE A 499 -8.31 -0.90 -0.92
N MET A 500 -8.48 0.37 -1.29
CA MET A 500 -9.19 1.35 -0.47
C MET A 500 -10.18 2.14 -1.34
N PRO A 501 -11.49 2.07 -1.07
CA PRO A 501 -12.10 1.32 0.05
C PRO A 501 -12.05 -0.20 -0.15
N ARG A 502 -11.93 -0.93 0.95
CA ARG A 502 -11.90 -2.39 0.92
C ARG A 502 -13.25 -2.95 0.45
N PRO A 503 -13.27 -3.84 -0.56
CA PRO A 503 -14.50 -4.49 -1.00
C PRO A 503 -15.14 -5.32 0.11
N ASN A 504 -16.46 -5.29 0.21
CA ASN A 504 -17.20 -6.08 1.22
C ASN A 504 -17.38 -7.54 0.82
N THR A 505 -17.24 -7.86 -0.47
CA THR A 505 -17.49 -9.19 -1.01
C THR A 505 -16.43 -9.60 -2.02
N LEU A 506 -16.25 -10.91 -2.14
CA LEU A 506 -15.40 -11.56 -3.14
C LEU A 506 -16.23 -12.61 -3.87
N ASP A 507 -16.21 -12.61 -5.20
CA ASP A 507 -16.96 -13.56 -6.03
C ASP A 507 -16.04 -14.65 -6.58
N ILE A 508 -16.36 -15.91 -6.31
CA ILE A 508 -15.61 -17.09 -6.76
C ILE A 508 -16.41 -17.77 -7.85
N PRO A 509 -15.90 -17.84 -9.09
CA PRO A 509 -16.59 -18.52 -10.17
C PRO A 509 -16.79 -20.02 -9.86
N VAL A 510 -18.02 -20.52 -10.07
CA VAL A 510 -18.28 -21.96 -10.15
C VAL A 510 -18.08 -22.37 -11.61
N PRO A 511 -17.23 -23.37 -11.92
CA PRO A 511 -16.93 -23.75 -13.29
C PRO A 511 -18.18 -24.01 -14.14
N ASP A 512 -18.23 -23.49 -15.36
CA ASP A 512 -19.37 -23.67 -16.27
C ASP A 512 -19.57 -25.13 -16.64
N ALA A 513 -18.48 -25.91 -16.67
CA ALA A 513 -18.50 -27.37 -16.93
C ALA A 513 -19.17 -28.18 -15.81
N ALA A 514 -19.39 -27.60 -14.60
CA ALA A 514 -20.13 -28.30 -13.56
C ALA A 514 -21.60 -28.45 -14.00
N PRO A 515 -22.18 -29.66 -14.00
CA PRO A 515 -23.56 -29.91 -14.46
C PRO A 515 -24.57 -29.18 -13.57
N ALA A 516 -25.80 -29.02 -14.09
CA ALA A 516 -26.91 -28.58 -13.24
C ALA A 516 -27.15 -29.61 -12.13
N GLY A 517 -27.24 -29.13 -10.87
CA GLY A 517 -27.37 -30.01 -9.71
C GLY A 517 -27.24 -29.30 -8.40
N ARG A 518 -27.30 -30.07 -7.30
CA ARG A 518 -27.17 -29.56 -5.96
C ARG A 518 -25.72 -29.65 -5.48
N TYR A 519 -25.22 -28.56 -4.92
CA TYR A 519 -23.83 -28.41 -4.47
C TYR A 519 -23.76 -27.98 -3.00
N ALA A 520 -22.62 -28.28 -2.36
CA ALA A 520 -22.27 -27.82 -1.03
C ALA A 520 -20.97 -27.01 -1.09
N ALA A 521 -21.03 -25.76 -0.70
CA ALA A 521 -19.85 -24.91 -0.53
C ALA A 521 -19.40 -24.89 0.94
N ARG A 522 -18.08 -24.90 1.13
CA ARG A 522 -17.42 -24.72 2.43
C ARG A 522 -16.30 -23.69 2.25
N VAL A 523 -16.28 -22.66 3.11
CA VAL A 523 -15.29 -21.58 3.07
C VAL A 523 -14.73 -21.36 4.47
N VAL A 524 -13.40 -21.19 4.54
CA VAL A 524 -12.64 -20.83 5.75
C VAL A 524 -11.83 -19.59 5.42
N ALA A 525 -11.87 -18.57 6.26
CA ALA A 525 -11.00 -17.41 6.18
C ALA A 525 -9.71 -17.71 6.98
N VAL A 526 -8.57 -17.34 6.42
CA VAL A 526 -7.25 -17.57 7.02
C VAL A 526 -6.46 -16.26 7.01
N ASP A 527 -5.82 -15.92 8.13
CA ASP A 527 -4.95 -14.74 8.24
C ASP A 527 -3.54 -15.01 7.68
N ALA A 528 -2.66 -14.01 7.76
CA ALA A 528 -1.29 -14.09 7.29
C ALA A 528 -0.41 -15.07 8.10
N TYR A 529 -0.82 -15.42 9.32
CA TYR A 529 -0.10 -16.33 10.20
C TYR A 529 -0.67 -17.75 10.24
N GLY A 530 -1.72 -18.02 9.44
CA GLY A 530 -2.34 -19.32 9.30
C GLY A 530 -3.44 -19.60 10.36
N ASN A 531 -3.87 -18.58 11.14
CA ASN A 531 -5.02 -18.75 12.01
C ASN A 531 -6.29 -18.82 11.17
N ALA A 532 -7.14 -19.81 11.41
CA ALA A 532 -8.29 -20.12 10.56
C ALA A 532 -9.61 -19.89 11.30
N SER A 533 -10.58 -19.28 10.61
CA SER A 533 -11.95 -19.14 11.10
C SER A 533 -12.67 -20.48 11.21
N PRO A 534 -13.75 -20.56 11.98
CA PRO A 534 -14.75 -21.61 11.77
C PRO A 534 -15.25 -21.60 10.31
N ALA A 535 -15.47 -22.81 9.76
CA ALA A 535 -15.98 -22.92 8.41
C ALA A 535 -17.42 -22.41 8.30
N VAL A 536 -17.72 -21.67 7.23
CA VAL A 536 -19.08 -21.36 6.82
C VAL A 536 -19.48 -22.24 5.64
N THR A 537 -20.75 -22.64 5.58
CA THR A 537 -21.24 -23.59 4.58
C THR A 537 -22.53 -23.09 3.91
N LEU A 538 -22.75 -23.47 2.65
CA LEU A 538 -23.94 -23.16 1.90
C LEU A 538 -24.28 -24.34 0.99
N ALA A 539 -25.54 -24.82 1.05
CA ALA A 539 -26.07 -25.71 0.01
C ALA A 539 -26.79 -24.86 -1.05
N PHE A 540 -26.56 -25.13 -2.32
CA PHE A 540 -27.13 -24.35 -3.42
C PHE A 540 -27.39 -25.23 -4.66
N ASP A 541 -28.26 -24.76 -5.55
CA ASP A 541 -28.53 -25.37 -6.84
C ASP A 541 -27.87 -24.52 -7.95
N LYS A 542 -27.24 -25.20 -8.93
CA LYS A 542 -26.69 -24.59 -10.13
C LYS A 542 -27.53 -24.93 -11.34
#